data_e38f79e7e191f8526dae213c4c97ea80
#
_entry.id   e38f79e7e191f8526dae213c4c97ea80
#
_cell.length_a   1.000
_cell.length_b   1.000
_cell.length_c   1.000
_cell.angle_alpha   90.00
_cell.angle_beta   90.00
_cell.angle_gamma   90.00
#
_symmetry.space_group_name_H-M   'P 1'
#
loop_
_entity.id
_entity.type
_entity.pdbx_description
1 polymer ?
#
loop_
_entity_poly.entity_id
_entity_poly.type
_entity_poly.pdbx_seq_one_letter_code
_entity_poly.pdbx_strand_id
1 'polypeptide(L)'
;MSRLTDIKAKINVLEGGAFQELCDALLARKGYEGIHAYGMQSGTMKTTKGNPDTYFKSKNGKYIFVAYTTQKDNLFEKAKDDIKKCLDPEKTGIQEKDIEEIIFCHTSSNLSAGEDKELKDICSQKGILFDIYGIDRIADEIYRKYKILAKDHLGMSIDTNQILEQRDFINKYDSNEMMAPLSTTFQFRKDEYEEMMSFLLQKKVVVVVGKAGVGKTRLSLEVARDFGNKFGYKVFCIKSMDLSISEDVAAYMENAGKYLFLID
;
A
#
# COMPACT_ATOMS: atom_id res chain seq x y z
N MET A 1 19.31 -10.86 7.86
CA MET A 1 17.92 -11.37 7.86
C MET A 1 17.25 -10.98 6.56
N SER A 2 16.26 -11.71 6.07
CA SER A 2 15.55 -11.29 4.85
C SER A 2 14.62 -10.12 5.18
N ARG A 3 14.41 -9.20 4.23
CA ARG A 3 13.46 -8.07 4.42
C ARG A 3 12.06 -8.55 4.82
N LEU A 4 11.62 -9.70 4.34
CA LEU A 4 10.35 -10.31 4.73
C LEU A 4 10.31 -10.67 6.23
N THR A 5 11.43 -11.19 6.77
CA THR A 5 11.56 -11.48 8.21
C THR A 5 11.48 -10.19 9.04
N ASP A 6 12.09 -9.12 8.56
CA ASP A 6 12.07 -7.83 9.25
C ASP A 6 10.64 -7.22 9.24
N ILE A 7 9.89 -7.35 8.14
CA ILE A 7 8.47 -6.95 8.06
C ILE A 7 7.65 -7.73 9.08
N LYS A 8 7.79 -9.07 9.12
CA LYS A 8 7.08 -9.91 10.09
C LYS A 8 7.40 -9.50 11.53
N ALA A 9 8.67 -9.25 11.84
CA ALA A 9 9.10 -8.80 13.16
C ALA A 9 8.44 -7.47 13.55
N LYS A 10 8.34 -6.52 12.62
CA LYS A 10 7.66 -5.24 12.84
C LYS A 10 6.15 -5.39 13.01
N ILE A 11 5.48 -6.20 12.20
CA ILE A 11 4.04 -6.48 12.36
C ILE A 11 3.77 -7.14 13.71
N ASN A 12 4.65 -8.05 14.14
CA ASN A 12 4.49 -8.84 15.37
C ASN A 12 4.48 -8.00 16.65
N VAL A 13 5.06 -6.81 16.62
CA VAL A 13 5.14 -5.88 17.78
C VAL A 13 4.15 -4.74 17.69
N LEU A 14 3.29 -4.68 16.69
CA LEU A 14 2.24 -3.68 16.59
C LEU A 14 1.20 -3.86 17.68
N GLU A 15 0.76 -2.76 18.27
CA GLU A 15 -0.44 -2.73 19.11
C GLU A 15 -1.70 -2.87 18.26
N GLY A 16 -2.81 -3.27 18.90
CA GLY A 16 -4.07 -3.58 18.21
C GLY A 16 -4.54 -2.48 17.25
N GLY A 17 -4.51 -1.22 17.65
CA GLY A 17 -4.92 -0.10 16.80
C GLY A 17 -4.03 0.10 15.58
N ALA A 18 -2.70 0.04 15.75
CA ALA A 18 -1.74 0.17 14.65
C ALA A 18 -1.82 -1.05 13.69
N PHE A 19 -2.08 -2.24 14.22
CA PHE A 19 -2.31 -3.43 13.40
C PHE A 19 -3.61 -3.31 12.58
N GLN A 20 -4.68 -2.81 13.19
CA GLN A 20 -5.93 -2.53 12.49
C GLN A 20 -5.72 -1.53 11.35
N GLU A 21 -5.06 -0.39 11.59
CA GLU A 21 -4.76 0.63 10.56
C GLU A 21 -3.96 0.04 9.39
N LEU A 22 -2.96 -0.78 9.67
CA LEU A 22 -2.18 -1.47 8.63
C LEU A 22 -3.06 -2.39 7.79
N CYS A 23 -3.91 -3.21 8.42
CA CYS A 23 -4.79 -4.14 7.72
C CYS A 23 -5.86 -3.40 6.92
N ASP A 24 -6.45 -2.34 7.47
CA ASP A 24 -7.42 -1.49 6.79
C ASP A 24 -6.81 -0.87 5.52
N ALA A 25 -5.59 -0.33 5.64
CA ALA A 25 -4.87 0.22 4.50
C ALA A 25 -4.52 -0.85 3.44
N LEU A 26 -4.17 -2.06 3.87
CA LEU A 26 -3.92 -3.19 2.98
C LEU A 26 -5.19 -3.60 2.22
N LEU A 27 -6.31 -3.77 2.93
CA LEU A 27 -7.59 -4.15 2.35
C LEU A 27 -8.11 -3.08 1.38
N ALA A 28 -7.99 -1.80 1.73
CA ALA A 28 -8.34 -0.69 0.83
C ALA A 28 -7.55 -0.74 -0.48
N ARG A 29 -6.25 -1.05 -0.45
CA ARG A 29 -5.42 -1.23 -1.66
C ARG A 29 -5.78 -2.47 -2.46
N LYS A 30 -6.41 -3.44 -1.85
CA LYS A 30 -6.95 -4.64 -2.53
C LYS A 30 -8.32 -4.39 -3.18
N GLY A 31 -8.88 -3.21 -3.03
CA GLY A 31 -10.12 -2.79 -3.66
C GLY A 31 -11.36 -2.90 -2.76
N TYR A 32 -11.18 -3.07 -1.45
CA TYR A 32 -12.26 -2.91 -0.49
C TYR A 32 -12.50 -1.42 -0.26
N GLU A 33 -13.64 -0.91 -0.71
CA GLU A 33 -13.97 0.51 -0.69
C GLU A 33 -14.93 0.87 0.45
N GLY A 34 -14.93 2.16 0.87
CA GLY A 34 -15.87 2.67 1.86
C GLY A 34 -15.63 2.11 3.27
N ILE A 35 -14.39 2.19 3.73
CA ILE A 35 -13.99 1.73 5.06
C ILE A 35 -14.73 2.48 6.19
N HIS A 36 -15.26 1.73 7.14
CA HIS A 36 -15.87 2.25 8.35
C HIS A 36 -15.27 1.53 9.57
N ALA A 37 -14.30 2.17 10.22
CA ALA A 37 -13.65 1.66 11.43
C ALA A 37 -14.47 2.03 12.66
N TYR A 38 -15.04 1.05 13.35
CA TYR A 38 -15.77 1.25 14.61
C TYR A 38 -14.89 1.07 15.85
N GLY A 39 -13.82 0.30 15.72
CA GLY A 39 -12.98 -0.12 16.82
C GLY A 39 -11.96 0.90 17.31
N MET A 40 -11.93 2.14 16.80
CA MET A 40 -10.93 3.14 17.20
C MET A 40 -11.55 4.39 17.85
N GLN A 41 -10.96 4.83 18.96
CA GLN A 41 -11.23 6.17 19.49
C GLN A 41 -10.55 7.23 18.62
N SER A 42 -11.33 8.17 18.11
CA SER A 42 -10.80 9.30 17.35
C SER A 42 -9.68 10.02 18.13
N GLY A 43 -8.50 10.11 17.51
CA GLY A 43 -7.33 10.79 18.10
C GLY A 43 -6.51 9.97 19.10
N THR A 44 -6.79 8.67 19.30
CA THR A 44 -5.98 7.78 20.13
C THR A 44 -5.76 6.43 19.44
N MET A 45 -4.60 5.77 19.71
CA MET A 45 -4.32 4.41 19.23
C MET A 45 -5.06 3.31 20.04
N LYS A 46 -6.03 3.68 20.87
CA LYS A 46 -6.78 2.74 21.71
C LYS A 46 -7.98 2.20 20.97
N THR A 47 -8.10 0.88 20.92
CA THR A 47 -9.27 0.17 20.41
C THR A 47 -10.44 0.31 21.37
N THR A 48 -11.63 0.62 20.86
CA THR A 48 -12.90 0.50 21.57
C THR A 48 -13.54 -0.83 21.24
N LYS A 49 -14.41 -1.35 22.13
CA LYS A 49 -15.18 -2.57 21.83
C LYS A 49 -16.21 -2.27 20.75
N GLY A 50 -15.93 -2.66 19.51
CA GLY A 50 -16.86 -2.66 18.38
C GLY A 50 -17.06 -4.09 17.85
N ASN A 51 -18.18 -4.39 17.25
CA ASN A 51 -18.42 -5.61 16.47
C ASN A 51 -19.20 -5.26 15.20
N PRO A 52 -18.60 -5.43 14.02
CA PRO A 52 -17.19 -5.76 13.78
C PRO A 52 -16.26 -4.60 14.14
N ASP A 53 -14.93 -4.85 14.15
CA ASP A 53 -13.96 -3.76 14.38
C ASP A 53 -13.94 -2.76 13.19
N THR A 54 -14.04 -3.29 11.97
CA THR A 54 -14.17 -2.52 10.72
C THR A 54 -15.19 -3.19 9.82
N TYR A 55 -15.89 -2.41 8.99
CA TYR A 55 -16.65 -2.96 7.88
C TYR A 55 -16.46 -2.16 6.58
N PHE A 56 -16.66 -2.86 5.48
CA PHE A 56 -16.76 -2.31 4.12
C PHE A 56 -18.12 -2.63 3.53
N LYS A 57 -18.47 -1.96 2.44
CA LYS A 57 -19.62 -2.36 1.61
C LYS A 57 -19.14 -2.93 0.29
N SER A 58 -19.67 -4.09 -0.07
CA SER A 58 -19.44 -4.69 -1.38
C SER A 58 -20.20 -3.91 -2.47
N LYS A 59 -19.86 -4.18 -3.72
CA LYS A 59 -20.56 -3.59 -4.88
C LYS A 59 -22.06 -3.93 -4.92
N ASN A 60 -22.45 -5.03 -4.26
CA ASN A 60 -23.84 -5.47 -4.12
C ASN A 60 -24.57 -4.82 -2.94
N GLY A 61 -23.91 -3.92 -2.21
CA GLY A 61 -24.44 -3.23 -1.04
C GLY A 61 -24.45 -4.06 0.24
N LYS A 62 -23.97 -5.32 0.21
CA LYS A 62 -23.80 -6.17 1.39
C LYS A 62 -22.60 -5.75 2.20
N TYR A 63 -22.54 -6.23 3.44
CA TYR A 63 -21.46 -5.91 4.38
C TYR A 63 -20.33 -6.93 4.29
N ILE A 64 -19.11 -6.42 4.37
CA ILE A 64 -17.87 -7.19 4.56
C ILE A 64 -17.34 -6.81 5.93
N PHE A 65 -17.31 -7.73 6.86
CA PHE A 65 -16.88 -7.51 8.22
C PHE A 65 -15.42 -7.90 8.39
N VAL A 66 -14.66 -7.10 9.16
CA VAL A 66 -13.27 -7.41 9.47
C VAL A 66 -13.07 -7.41 10.98
N ALA A 67 -12.42 -8.46 11.46
CA ALA A 67 -12.00 -8.61 12.85
C ALA A 67 -10.48 -8.71 12.94
N TYR A 68 -9.87 -8.09 13.94
CA TYR A 68 -8.43 -8.05 14.13
C TYR A 68 -8.03 -8.63 15.48
N THR A 69 -6.89 -9.30 15.52
CA THR A 69 -6.31 -9.71 16.80
C THR A 69 -4.79 -9.71 16.77
N THR A 70 -4.21 -9.21 17.84
CA THR A 70 -2.77 -9.34 18.13
C THR A 70 -2.49 -10.41 19.20
N GLN A 71 -3.54 -11.14 19.62
CA GLN A 71 -3.44 -12.23 20.58
C GLN A 71 -2.57 -13.36 20.02
N LYS A 72 -1.67 -13.90 20.86
CA LYS A 72 -0.71 -14.94 20.44
C LYS A 72 -1.18 -16.35 20.72
N ASP A 73 -1.99 -16.53 21.76
CA ASP A 73 -2.46 -17.84 22.21
C ASP A 73 -3.93 -18.06 21.84
N ASN A 74 -4.31 -19.33 21.67
CA ASN A 74 -5.69 -19.76 21.41
C ASN A 74 -6.34 -19.06 20.20
N LEU A 75 -5.57 -18.87 19.12
CA LEU A 75 -6.03 -18.15 17.93
C LEU A 75 -7.30 -18.73 17.30
N PHE A 76 -7.41 -20.07 17.25
CA PHE A 76 -8.58 -20.74 16.69
C PHE A 76 -9.86 -20.41 17.44
N GLU A 77 -9.86 -20.53 18.79
CA GLU A 77 -11.02 -20.20 19.60
C GLU A 77 -11.35 -18.69 19.54
N LYS A 78 -10.32 -17.83 19.46
CA LYS A 78 -10.50 -16.41 19.26
C LYS A 78 -11.20 -16.09 17.94
N ALA A 79 -10.74 -16.70 16.83
CA ALA A 79 -11.35 -16.53 15.52
C ALA A 79 -12.81 -17.00 15.52
N LYS A 80 -13.07 -18.17 16.12
CA LYS A 80 -14.41 -18.74 16.26
C LYS A 80 -15.37 -17.85 17.06
N ASP A 81 -14.88 -17.25 18.12
CA ASP A 81 -15.64 -16.30 18.96
C ASP A 81 -15.93 -14.99 18.19
N ASP A 82 -14.97 -14.46 17.48
CA ASP A 82 -15.14 -13.23 16.68
C ASP A 82 -16.09 -13.47 15.48
N ILE A 83 -16.01 -14.60 14.81
CA ILE A 83 -16.99 -14.99 13.78
C ILE A 83 -18.41 -15.05 14.38
N LYS A 84 -18.59 -15.69 15.54
CA LYS A 84 -19.89 -15.74 16.21
C LYS A 84 -20.44 -14.35 16.53
N LYS A 85 -19.57 -13.42 16.98
CA LYS A 85 -19.96 -12.04 17.25
C LYS A 85 -20.34 -11.29 15.96
N CYS A 86 -19.61 -11.50 14.86
CA CYS A 86 -19.94 -10.94 13.56
C CYS A 86 -21.28 -11.45 13.01
N LEU A 87 -21.63 -12.68 13.33
CA LEU A 87 -22.90 -13.31 12.93
C LEU A 87 -24.07 -13.00 13.85
N ASP A 88 -23.86 -12.33 14.97
CA ASP A 88 -24.87 -12.03 15.97
C ASP A 88 -25.55 -10.68 15.65
N PRO A 89 -26.81 -10.66 15.18
CA PRO A 89 -27.52 -9.42 14.83
C PRO A 89 -27.74 -8.48 16.02
N GLU A 90 -27.75 -9.00 17.26
CA GLU A 90 -27.89 -8.14 18.45
C GLU A 90 -26.61 -7.34 18.71
N LYS A 91 -25.44 -7.85 18.26
CA LYS A 91 -24.16 -7.17 18.41
C LYS A 91 -23.81 -6.29 17.23
N THR A 92 -24.13 -6.71 16.03
CA THR A 92 -23.75 -6.00 14.79
C THR A 92 -24.85 -5.07 14.29
N GLY A 93 -26.10 -5.32 14.63
CA GLY A 93 -27.28 -4.64 14.04
C GLY A 93 -27.58 -5.08 12.61
N ILE A 94 -26.87 -6.09 12.09
CA ILE A 94 -26.97 -6.54 10.69
C ILE A 94 -27.41 -7.99 10.64
N GLN A 95 -28.36 -8.30 9.75
CA GLN A 95 -28.82 -9.67 9.55
C GLN A 95 -27.79 -10.50 8.75
N GLU A 96 -27.66 -11.80 9.07
CA GLU A 96 -26.72 -12.69 8.39
C GLU A 96 -26.81 -12.64 6.85
N LYS A 97 -28.02 -12.54 6.28
CA LYS A 97 -28.27 -12.47 4.83
C LYS A 97 -27.66 -11.24 4.14
N ASP A 98 -27.41 -10.18 4.92
CA ASP A 98 -26.85 -8.92 4.44
C ASP A 98 -25.33 -8.90 4.58
N ILE A 99 -24.70 -9.96 5.11
CA ILE A 99 -23.25 -10.13 5.21
C ILE A 99 -22.78 -10.94 3.99
N GLU A 100 -21.76 -10.46 3.28
CA GLU A 100 -21.15 -11.14 2.13
C GLU A 100 -19.91 -11.91 2.54
N GLU A 101 -19.06 -11.30 3.37
CA GLU A 101 -17.76 -11.83 3.74
C GLU A 101 -17.40 -11.45 5.18
N ILE A 102 -16.66 -12.33 5.85
CA ILE A 102 -15.96 -12.05 7.11
C ILE A 102 -14.48 -12.26 6.88
N ILE A 103 -13.67 -11.24 7.19
CA ILE A 103 -12.21 -11.27 7.10
C ILE A 103 -11.65 -11.28 8.51
N PHE A 104 -10.71 -12.18 8.78
CA PHE A 104 -10.03 -12.28 10.06
C PHE A 104 -8.54 -12.02 9.91
N CYS A 105 -8.04 -10.95 10.51
CA CYS A 105 -6.64 -10.55 10.47
C CYS A 105 -5.94 -10.84 11.80
N HIS A 106 -4.74 -11.47 11.75
CA HIS A 106 -4.01 -11.79 12.98
C HIS A 106 -2.49 -11.71 12.83
N THR A 107 -1.80 -11.50 13.97
CA THR A 107 -0.33 -11.43 14.04
C THR A 107 0.31 -12.72 14.58
N SER A 108 -0.48 -13.77 14.87
CA SER A 108 0.01 -15.02 15.43
C SER A 108 0.54 -15.97 14.35
N SER A 109 1.05 -17.13 14.78
CA SER A 109 1.32 -18.26 13.88
C SER A 109 0.05 -18.69 13.14
N ASN A 110 0.23 -19.24 11.93
CA ASN A 110 -0.89 -19.65 11.11
C ASN A 110 -1.69 -20.78 11.77
N LEU A 111 -2.99 -20.80 11.50
CA LEU A 111 -3.86 -21.92 11.81
C LEU A 111 -3.47 -23.16 10.99
N SER A 112 -3.77 -24.34 11.51
CA SER A 112 -3.67 -25.56 10.73
C SER A 112 -4.72 -25.59 9.62
N ALA A 113 -4.48 -26.39 8.58
CA ALA A 113 -5.44 -26.53 7.47
C ALA A 113 -6.83 -27.05 7.94
N GLY A 114 -6.87 -27.85 8.99
CA GLY A 114 -8.12 -28.34 9.58
C GLY A 114 -8.91 -27.23 10.27
N GLU A 115 -8.22 -26.39 11.06
CA GLU A 115 -8.83 -25.24 11.74
C GLU A 115 -9.32 -24.19 10.73
N ASP A 116 -8.53 -23.86 9.69
CA ASP A 116 -8.94 -22.96 8.61
C ASP A 116 -10.22 -23.47 7.92
N LYS A 117 -10.26 -24.78 7.62
CA LYS A 117 -11.44 -25.40 7.03
C LYS A 117 -12.66 -25.31 7.94
N GLU A 118 -12.52 -25.58 9.24
CA GLU A 118 -13.64 -25.52 10.19
C GLU A 118 -14.22 -24.11 10.26
N LEU A 119 -13.37 -23.06 10.31
CA LEU A 119 -13.84 -21.68 10.31
C LEU A 119 -14.57 -21.32 9.01
N LYS A 120 -14.07 -21.77 7.86
CA LYS A 120 -14.74 -21.60 6.56
C LYS A 120 -16.09 -22.31 6.52
N ASP A 121 -16.17 -23.52 7.05
CA ASP A 121 -17.41 -24.30 7.09
C ASP A 121 -18.49 -23.61 7.94
N ILE A 122 -18.13 -22.98 9.07
CA ILE A 122 -19.05 -22.19 9.91
C ILE A 122 -19.70 -21.05 9.11
N CYS A 123 -18.92 -20.31 8.34
CA CYS A 123 -19.42 -19.18 7.54
C CYS A 123 -20.18 -19.66 6.29
N SER A 124 -19.68 -20.69 5.61
CA SER A 124 -20.28 -21.22 4.37
C SER A 124 -21.66 -21.83 4.58
N GLN A 125 -21.93 -22.44 5.75
CA GLN A 125 -23.27 -22.94 6.14
C GLN A 125 -24.33 -21.83 6.15
N LYS A 126 -23.89 -20.56 6.28
CA LYS A 126 -24.75 -19.37 6.26
C LYS A 126 -24.67 -18.60 4.94
N GLY A 127 -23.95 -19.13 3.94
CA GLY A 127 -23.75 -18.50 2.63
C GLY A 127 -22.81 -17.29 2.67
N ILE A 128 -21.93 -17.21 3.68
CA ILE A 128 -20.98 -16.11 3.92
C ILE A 128 -19.58 -16.59 3.56
N LEU A 129 -18.82 -15.77 2.84
CA LEU A 129 -17.41 -16.03 2.56
C LEU A 129 -16.57 -15.75 3.83
N PHE A 130 -15.48 -16.52 3.97
CA PHE A 130 -14.52 -16.31 5.05
C PHE A 130 -13.10 -16.34 4.52
N ASP A 131 -12.31 -15.31 4.85
CA ASP A 131 -10.90 -15.23 4.47
C ASP A 131 -10.03 -14.87 5.68
N ILE A 132 -8.79 -15.38 5.70
CA ILE A 132 -7.82 -15.18 6.78
C ILE A 132 -6.58 -14.48 6.25
N TYR A 133 -6.20 -13.42 6.97
CA TYR A 133 -4.97 -12.66 6.76
C TYR A 133 -4.04 -12.84 7.96
N GLY A 134 -3.27 -13.94 7.94
CA GLY A 134 -2.21 -14.16 8.92
C GLY A 134 -0.98 -13.30 8.63
N ILE A 135 -0.10 -13.18 9.63
CA ILE A 135 1.13 -12.38 9.53
C ILE A 135 1.97 -12.71 8.31
N ASP A 136 2.03 -13.99 7.91
CA ASP A 136 2.80 -14.44 6.75
C ASP A 136 2.26 -13.87 5.44
N ARG A 137 0.93 -13.93 5.26
CA ARG A 137 0.25 -13.41 4.08
C ARG A 137 0.34 -11.87 4.04
N ILE A 138 0.08 -11.21 5.17
CA ILE A 138 0.18 -9.74 5.26
C ILE A 138 1.59 -9.28 4.91
N ALA A 139 2.62 -9.90 5.48
CA ALA A 139 4.00 -9.54 5.23
C ALA A 139 4.42 -9.81 3.78
N ASP A 140 3.99 -10.91 3.18
CA ASP A 140 4.30 -11.25 1.77
C ASP A 140 3.63 -10.26 0.81
N GLU A 141 2.35 -9.91 1.03
CA GLU A 141 1.64 -8.94 0.22
C GLU A 141 2.26 -7.53 0.34
N ILE A 142 2.67 -7.10 1.54
CA ILE A 142 3.38 -5.84 1.75
C ILE A 142 4.73 -5.86 1.01
N TYR A 143 5.50 -6.95 1.16
CA TYR A 143 6.82 -7.06 0.54
C TYR A 143 6.76 -7.06 -0.99
N ARG A 144 5.80 -7.78 -1.59
CA ARG A 144 5.71 -7.96 -3.04
C ARG A 144 4.93 -6.86 -3.74
N LYS A 145 3.81 -6.40 -3.14
CA LYS A 145 2.84 -5.56 -3.87
C LYS A 145 2.65 -4.18 -3.25
N TYR A 146 2.68 -4.06 -1.93
CA TYR A 146 2.26 -2.84 -1.24
C TYR A 146 3.38 -2.26 -0.37
N LYS A 147 4.58 -2.13 -0.94
CA LYS A 147 5.81 -1.70 -0.24
C LYS A 147 5.66 -0.38 0.50
N ILE A 148 4.82 0.51 0.02
CA ILE A 148 4.54 1.79 0.66
C ILE A 148 3.94 1.60 2.08
N LEU A 149 3.16 0.55 2.32
CA LEU A 149 2.59 0.28 3.63
C LEU A 149 3.67 -0.04 4.67
N ALA A 150 4.79 -0.60 4.26
CA ALA A 150 5.92 -0.81 5.17
C ALA A 150 6.52 0.52 5.62
N LYS A 151 6.61 1.52 4.73
CA LYS A 151 7.08 2.85 5.08
C LYS A 151 6.10 3.56 6.00
N ASP A 152 4.82 3.57 5.62
CA ASP A 152 3.78 4.36 6.29
C ASP A 152 3.39 3.80 7.66
N HIS A 153 3.31 2.46 7.80
CA HIS A 153 2.81 1.80 9.00
C HIS A 153 3.88 1.08 9.83
N LEU A 154 5.01 0.67 9.23
CA LEU A 154 6.07 -0.07 9.92
C LEU A 154 7.35 0.76 10.12
N GLY A 155 7.42 1.96 9.56
CA GLY A 155 8.61 2.81 9.57
C GLY A 155 9.80 2.16 8.85
N MET A 156 9.53 1.30 7.85
CA MET A 156 10.54 0.58 7.09
C MET A 156 10.56 1.02 5.64
N SER A 157 11.71 1.48 5.16
CA SER A 157 11.92 1.61 3.72
C SER A 157 12.31 0.24 3.14
N ILE A 158 11.40 -0.36 2.37
CA ILE A 158 11.67 -1.59 1.60
C ILE A 158 12.30 -1.21 0.26
N ASP A 159 12.60 0.03 0.07
CA ASP A 159 12.98 0.62 -1.20
C ASP A 159 14.17 -0.11 -1.81
N THR A 160 14.01 -0.57 -3.04
CA THR A 160 15.11 -1.07 -3.88
C THR A 160 16.03 0.08 -4.31
N ASN A 161 15.76 1.31 -3.88
CA ASN A 161 16.40 2.54 -4.35
C ASN A 161 16.27 2.78 -5.87
N GLN A 162 15.30 2.13 -6.51
CA GLN A 162 15.06 2.29 -7.96
C GLN A 162 14.04 3.39 -8.26
N ILE A 163 13.06 3.61 -7.36
CA ILE A 163 12.04 4.65 -7.49
C ILE A 163 12.30 5.69 -6.42
N LEU A 164 12.54 6.90 -6.83
CA LEU A 164 12.90 8.02 -5.97
C LEU A 164 11.97 9.20 -6.25
N GLU A 165 11.57 9.93 -5.23
CA GLU A 165 11.07 11.28 -5.43
C GLU A 165 12.17 12.14 -6.07
N GLN A 166 11.80 13.16 -6.82
CA GLN A 166 12.75 13.96 -7.58
C GLN A 166 13.85 14.57 -6.70
N ARG A 167 13.51 15.02 -5.48
CA ARG A 167 14.46 15.56 -4.52
C ARG A 167 15.50 14.53 -4.08
N ASP A 168 15.05 13.33 -3.77
CA ASP A 168 15.94 12.25 -3.32
C ASP A 168 16.84 11.76 -4.46
N PHE A 169 16.31 11.74 -5.69
CA PHE A 169 17.09 11.43 -6.89
C PHE A 169 18.22 12.46 -7.09
N ILE A 170 17.90 13.76 -7.01
CA ILE A 170 18.90 14.84 -7.13
C ILE A 170 19.96 14.72 -6.03
N ASN A 171 19.57 14.57 -4.77
CA ASN A 171 20.50 14.42 -3.64
C ASN A 171 21.44 13.21 -3.84
N LYS A 172 20.88 12.08 -4.29
CA LYS A 172 21.67 10.87 -4.54
C LYS A 172 22.60 11.01 -5.75
N TYR A 173 22.17 11.78 -6.76
CA TYR A 173 23.00 12.08 -7.94
C TYR A 173 24.15 13.01 -7.58
N ASP A 174 23.85 14.10 -6.86
CA ASP A 174 24.80 15.12 -6.46
C ASP A 174 25.83 14.63 -5.40
N SER A 175 25.51 13.54 -4.69
CA SER A 175 26.50 12.88 -3.81
C SER A 175 27.64 12.18 -4.55
N ASN A 176 27.55 12.05 -5.87
CA ASN A 176 28.63 11.50 -6.70
C ASN A 176 29.51 12.62 -7.23
N GLU A 177 30.69 12.80 -6.64
CA GLU A 177 31.66 13.85 -6.97
C GLU A 177 32.15 13.84 -8.43
N MET A 178 31.92 12.74 -9.16
CA MET A 178 32.33 12.61 -10.57
C MET A 178 31.29 13.16 -11.57
N MET A 179 30.13 13.59 -11.11
CA MET A 179 29.04 14.05 -11.95
C MET A 179 28.77 15.55 -11.78
N ALA A 180 28.37 16.22 -12.86
CA ALA A 180 27.94 17.62 -12.75
C ALA A 180 26.66 17.71 -11.91
N PRO A 181 26.60 18.60 -10.88
CA PRO A 181 25.48 18.64 -9.96
C PRO A 181 24.16 19.04 -10.66
N LEU A 182 23.09 18.33 -10.30
CA LEU A 182 21.74 18.56 -10.80
C LEU A 182 21.00 19.66 -10.01
N SER A 183 21.50 20.05 -8.84
CA SER A 183 20.91 21.10 -7.98
C SER A 183 21.21 22.54 -8.46
N THR A 184 22.01 22.71 -9.50
CA THR A 184 22.34 24.03 -10.05
C THR A 184 21.13 24.70 -10.73
N THR A 185 21.16 26.02 -10.90
CA THR A 185 20.10 26.75 -11.60
C THR A 185 19.99 26.31 -13.07
N PHE A 186 18.78 25.98 -13.52
CA PHE A 186 18.53 25.64 -14.93
C PHE A 186 18.57 26.90 -15.81
N GLN A 187 19.33 26.84 -16.91
CA GLN A 187 19.52 27.96 -17.82
C GLN A 187 19.62 27.51 -19.29
N PHE A 188 19.31 28.41 -20.21
CA PHE A 188 19.67 28.39 -21.64
C PHE A 188 19.03 27.28 -22.53
N ARG A 189 17.88 26.70 -22.19
CA ARG A 189 17.23 25.68 -22.99
C ARG A 189 15.73 25.89 -23.09
N LYS A 190 15.33 27.11 -23.43
CA LYS A 190 13.93 27.47 -23.45
C LYS A 190 13.15 26.74 -24.54
N ASP A 191 13.71 26.61 -25.71
CA ASP A 191 13.04 25.99 -26.85
C ASP A 191 12.83 24.49 -26.62
N GLU A 192 13.85 23.76 -26.20
CA GLU A 192 13.75 22.33 -25.88
C GLU A 192 12.84 22.08 -24.66
N TYR A 193 12.81 23.01 -23.72
CA TYR A 193 11.90 22.94 -22.56
C TYR A 193 10.44 23.07 -23.00
N GLU A 194 10.11 24.09 -23.82
CA GLU A 194 8.76 24.31 -24.33
C GLU A 194 8.29 23.17 -25.23
N GLU A 195 9.17 22.66 -26.09
CA GLU A 195 8.90 21.50 -26.94
C GLU A 195 8.59 20.27 -26.12
N MET A 196 9.40 19.95 -25.12
CA MET A 196 9.18 18.79 -24.24
C MET A 196 7.89 18.91 -23.43
N MET A 197 7.58 20.10 -22.89
CA MET A 197 6.30 20.39 -22.22
C MET A 197 5.10 20.15 -23.15
N SER A 198 5.20 20.56 -24.42
CA SER A 198 4.18 20.33 -25.43
C SER A 198 4.00 18.85 -25.75
N PHE A 199 5.08 18.11 -25.87
CA PHE A 199 5.01 16.66 -26.11
C PHE A 199 4.37 15.89 -24.95
N LEU A 200 4.68 16.24 -23.71
CA LEU A 200 4.07 15.59 -22.54
C LEU A 200 2.55 15.80 -22.44
N LEU A 201 2.03 16.88 -23.00
CA LEU A 201 0.57 17.10 -23.08
C LEU A 201 -0.12 16.19 -24.11
N GLN A 202 0.62 15.74 -25.14
CA GLN A 202 0.06 15.04 -26.29
C GLN A 202 0.42 13.54 -26.31
N LYS A 203 1.51 13.16 -25.67
CA LYS A 203 2.09 11.82 -25.77
C LYS A 203 2.21 11.18 -24.37
N LYS A 204 2.00 9.88 -24.32
CA LYS A 204 2.19 9.09 -23.09
C LYS A 204 3.66 8.81 -22.79
N VAL A 205 4.51 8.80 -23.82
CA VAL A 205 5.94 8.53 -23.72
C VAL A 205 6.69 9.58 -24.55
N VAL A 206 7.71 10.18 -23.95
CA VAL A 206 8.64 11.11 -24.59
C VAL A 206 10.06 10.59 -24.37
N VAL A 207 10.84 10.47 -25.44
CA VAL A 207 12.24 10.02 -25.38
C VAL A 207 13.16 11.19 -25.69
N VAL A 208 14.06 11.50 -24.76
CA VAL A 208 15.04 12.57 -24.89
C VAL A 208 16.36 11.98 -25.39
N VAL A 209 16.78 12.35 -26.59
CA VAL A 209 18.00 11.85 -27.26
C VAL A 209 19.05 12.96 -27.37
N GLY A 210 20.32 12.59 -27.27
CA GLY A 210 21.44 13.52 -27.44
C GLY A 210 22.75 12.94 -26.91
N LYS A 211 23.87 13.62 -27.21
CA LYS A 211 25.21 13.20 -26.76
C LYS A 211 25.32 13.15 -25.24
N ALA A 212 26.25 12.37 -24.72
CA ALA A 212 26.55 12.35 -23.29
C ALA A 212 26.98 13.77 -22.81
N GLY A 213 26.60 14.13 -21.58
CA GLY A 213 26.99 15.40 -20.96
C GLY A 213 26.23 16.66 -21.43
N VAL A 214 25.31 16.55 -22.41
CA VAL A 214 24.57 17.74 -22.91
C VAL A 214 23.42 18.19 -21.98
N GLY A 215 23.23 17.56 -20.82
CA GLY A 215 22.24 18.00 -19.83
C GLY A 215 20.82 17.45 -20.04
N LYS A 216 20.66 16.28 -20.69
CA LYS A 216 19.35 15.62 -20.89
C LYS A 216 18.62 15.40 -19.58
N THR A 217 19.27 14.74 -18.61
CA THR A 217 18.71 14.46 -17.28
C THR A 217 18.28 15.74 -16.58
N ARG A 218 19.12 16.79 -16.65
CA ARG A 218 18.80 18.10 -16.05
C ARG A 218 17.55 18.74 -16.66
N LEU A 219 17.46 18.75 -18.00
CA LEU A 219 16.28 19.25 -18.71
C LEU A 219 15.03 18.44 -18.34
N SER A 220 15.14 17.11 -18.37
CA SER A 220 14.01 16.22 -18.05
C SER A 220 13.50 16.40 -16.62
N LEU A 221 14.39 16.59 -15.65
CA LEU A 221 14.01 16.86 -14.26
C LEU A 221 13.27 18.20 -14.11
N GLU A 222 13.75 19.25 -14.77
CA GLU A 222 13.12 20.57 -14.72
C GLU A 222 11.71 20.54 -15.33
N VAL A 223 11.59 19.99 -16.53
CA VAL A 223 10.30 19.82 -17.22
C VAL A 223 9.35 18.93 -16.41
N ALA A 224 9.81 17.81 -15.88
CA ALA A 224 8.98 16.90 -15.09
C ALA A 224 8.46 17.55 -13.81
N ARG A 225 9.29 18.31 -13.09
CA ARG A 225 8.88 19.07 -11.92
C ARG A 225 7.77 20.08 -12.24
N ASP A 226 7.99 20.88 -13.25
CA ASP A 226 7.07 21.96 -13.59
C ASP A 226 5.78 21.42 -14.21
N PHE A 227 5.86 20.33 -14.99
CA PHE A 227 4.70 19.60 -15.49
C PHE A 227 3.88 19.00 -14.34
N GLY A 228 4.55 18.35 -13.37
CA GLY A 228 3.93 17.79 -12.19
C GLY A 228 3.17 18.84 -11.39
N ASN A 229 3.83 19.95 -11.08
CA ASN A 229 3.24 21.08 -10.34
C ASN A 229 2.05 21.72 -11.09
N LYS A 230 2.17 21.91 -12.41
CA LYS A 230 1.15 22.58 -13.23
C LYS A 230 -0.08 21.72 -13.46
N PHE A 231 0.08 20.41 -13.64
CA PHE A 231 -0.99 19.51 -14.05
C PHE A 231 -1.40 18.46 -12.98
N GLY A 232 -0.83 18.55 -11.79
CA GLY A 232 -1.17 17.69 -10.66
C GLY A 232 -0.67 16.25 -10.81
N TYR A 233 0.52 16.05 -11.40
CA TYR A 233 1.17 14.76 -11.49
C TYR A 233 2.14 14.55 -10.33
N LYS A 234 2.13 13.36 -9.73
CA LYS A 234 3.21 12.92 -8.85
C LYS A 234 4.39 12.49 -9.73
N VAL A 235 5.57 13.05 -9.48
CA VAL A 235 6.77 12.80 -10.28
C VAL A 235 7.71 11.87 -9.56
N PHE A 236 8.09 10.77 -10.22
CA PHE A 236 9.08 9.82 -9.73
C PHE A 236 10.21 9.66 -10.75
N CYS A 237 11.43 9.56 -10.23
CA CYS A 237 12.62 9.23 -10.99
C CYS A 237 12.94 7.74 -10.81
N ILE A 238 13.10 7.01 -11.90
CA ILE A 238 13.41 5.59 -11.91
C ILE A 238 14.85 5.43 -12.39
N LYS A 239 15.68 4.81 -11.54
CA LYS A 239 16.98 4.28 -11.91
C LYS A 239 16.87 2.77 -11.98
N SER A 240 16.60 2.24 -13.18
CA SER A 240 16.39 0.80 -13.35
C SER A 240 17.69 0.03 -13.09
N MET A 241 17.64 -0.81 -12.07
CA MET A 241 18.73 -1.74 -11.70
C MET A 241 18.26 -3.19 -11.66
N ASP A 242 16.95 -3.45 -11.80
CA ASP A 242 16.32 -4.75 -11.63
C ASP A 242 15.13 -4.91 -12.58
N LEU A 243 14.82 -6.16 -12.93
CA LEU A 243 13.68 -6.53 -13.78
C LEU A 243 12.33 -6.43 -13.06
N SER A 244 12.29 -6.35 -11.74
CA SER A 244 11.07 -6.21 -10.93
C SER A 244 10.52 -4.77 -10.85
N ILE A 245 11.03 -3.84 -11.65
CA ILE A 245 10.65 -2.43 -11.62
C ILE A 245 9.15 -2.19 -11.77
N SER A 246 8.45 -3.02 -12.55
CA SER A 246 7.01 -2.89 -12.76
C SER A 246 6.20 -3.12 -11.48
N GLU A 247 6.62 -4.07 -10.63
CA GLU A 247 6.00 -4.33 -9.34
C GLU A 247 6.27 -3.20 -8.35
N ASP A 248 7.49 -2.66 -8.38
CA ASP A 248 7.88 -1.51 -7.58
C ASP A 248 7.09 -0.26 -7.99
N VAL A 249 6.95 0.02 -9.29
CA VAL A 249 6.12 1.12 -9.82
C VAL A 249 4.68 0.96 -9.37
N ALA A 250 4.09 -0.22 -9.54
CA ALA A 250 2.71 -0.50 -9.15
C ALA A 250 2.46 -0.26 -7.65
N ALA A 251 3.47 -0.51 -6.79
CA ALA A 251 3.36 -0.29 -5.34
C ALA A 251 3.24 1.20 -4.94
N TYR A 252 3.73 2.12 -5.78
CA TYR A 252 3.64 3.58 -5.57
C TYR A 252 2.41 4.21 -6.23
N MET A 253 1.70 3.48 -7.10
CA MET A 253 0.54 3.99 -7.81
C MET A 253 -0.74 3.79 -7.00
N GLU A 254 -1.46 4.86 -6.74
CA GLU A 254 -2.83 4.85 -6.22
C GLU A 254 -3.84 4.79 -7.37
N ASN A 255 -4.99 4.15 -7.18
CA ASN A 255 -5.97 3.89 -8.24
C ASN A 255 -6.50 5.14 -8.99
N ALA A 256 -6.38 6.33 -8.40
CA ALA A 256 -6.86 7.59 -8.99
C ALA A 256 -5.75 8.64 -9.20
N GLY A 257 -4.49 8.28 -9.05
CA GLY A 257 -3.34 9.19 -9.16
C GLY A 257 -2.92 9.46 -10.61
N LYS A 258 -2.38 10.66 -10.86
CA LYS A 258 -1.65 10.98 -12.09
C LYS A 258 -0.15 10.90 -11.81
N TYR A 259 0.56 10.15 -12.63
CA TYR A 259 1.99 9.88 -12.42
C TYR A 259 2.82 10.22 -13.64
N LEU A 260 3.98 10.82 -13.42
CA LEU A 260 5.01 11.03 -14.42
C LEU A 260 6.30 10.34 -13.95
N PHE A 261 6.78 9.42 -14.76
CA PHE A 261 8.02 8.69 -14.49
C PHE A 261 9.12 9.20 -15.40
N LEU A 262 10.23 9.63 -14.81
CA LEU A 262 11.48 9.90 -15.49
C LEU A 262 12.37 8.67 -15.34
N ILE A 263 12.76 8.07 -16.45
CA ILE A 263 13.64 6.88 -16.47
C ILE A 263 14.99 7.34 -17.01
N ASP A 264 16.06 7.19 -16.17
CA ASP A 264 17.43 7.61 -16.49
C ASP A 264 18.39 6.40 -16.49
#